data_ae5286f6df4fbe27f8ee7f2f5f6532d3
#
_entry.id   ae5286f6df4fbe27f8ee7f2f5f6532d3
#
_cell.length_a   1.000
_cell.length_b   1.000
_cell.length_c   1.000
_cell.angle_alpha   90.00
_cell.angle_beta   90.00
_cell.angle_gamma   90.00
#
_symmetry.space_group_name_H-M   'P 1'
#
loop_
_entity.id
_entity.type
_entity.pdbx_description
1 polymer ?
#
loop_
_entity_poly.entity_id
_entity_poly.type
_entity_poly.pdbx_seq_one_letter_code
_entity_poly.pdbx_strand_id
1 'polypeptide(L)'
;MYLKPLNLGLIASYYYISYTTIERFSSMLXQKTKMKGLLEILALASEYAELSGRPGDEEFIERLVRHQRFSIEKPKYGDPHVKANALLQAHFSRHTVVGNLAADQREILLSSHRLLQAMVDVISSNSWLSLALNAMELSQMVTQSMWGHDFVLLQVPHFTKDLARRCQENEGKPIESIFDLLRWVLMRCGICYSYLTLRCRIS
;
A
#
# COMPACT_ATOMS: atom_id res chain seq x y z
N MET A 1 24.95 16.92 -31.95
CA MET A 1 24.61 17.27 -30.56
C MET A 1 23.88 16.07 -29.95
N TYR A 2 24.43 15.43 -28.90
CA TYR A 2 23.84 14.28 -28.25
C TYR A 2 23.00 14.77 -27.06
N LEU A 3 21.70 14.44 -27.05
CA LEU A 3 20.81 14.72 -25.93
C LEU A 3 21.07 13.67 -24.84
N LYS A 4 21.35 14.12 -23.63
CA LYS A 4 21.47 13.22 -22.47
C LYS A 4 20.16 13.25 -21.68
N PRO A 5 19.55 12.10 -21.42
CA PRO A 5 18.30 12.08 -20.67
C PRO A 5 18.53 12.53 -19.23
N LEU A 6 17.60 13.30 -18.70
CA LEU A 6 17.59 13.67 -17.28
C LEU A 6 17.14 12.45 -16.44
N ASN A 7 17.56 12.41 -15.18
CA ASN A 7 17.25 11.31 -14.27
C ASN A 7 15.73 11.02 -14.18
N LEU A 8 14.93 12.09 -14.08
CA LEU A 8 13.47 11.95 -14.02
C LEU A 8 12.89 11.32 -15.30
N GLY A 9 13.46 11.67 -16.46
CA GLY A 9 13.07 11.08 -17.74
C GLY A 9 13.41 9.59 -17.83
N LEU A 10 14.55 9.20 -17.25
CA LEU A 10 14.97 7.79 -17.15
C LEU A 10 13.99 6.99 -16.29
N ILE A 11 13.58 7.54 -15.14
CA ILE A 11 12.59 6.92 -14.24
C ILE A 11 11.26 6.74 -14.98
N ALA A 12 10.77 7.80 -15.64
CA ALA A 12 9.49 7.75 -16.40
C ALA A 12 9.54 6.64 -17.46
N SER A 13 10.62 6.58 -18.22
CA SER A 13 10.83 5.59 -19.29
C SER A 13 10.94 4.16 -18.73
N TYR A 14 11.70 3.98 -17.66
CA TYR A 14 11.95 2.66 -17.06
C TYR A 14 10.64 2.00 -16.56
N TYR A 15 9.79 2.82 -15.92
CA TYR A 15 8.52 2.31 -15.34
C TYR A 15 7.33 2.45 -16.30
N TYR A 16 7.52 2.99 -17.52
CA TYR A 16 6.44 3.26 -18.46
C TYR A 16 5.34 4.12 -17.81
N ILE A 17 5.74 5.21 -17.19
CA ILE A 17 4.87 6.14 -16.47
C ILE A 17 4.87 7.47 -17.22
N SER A 18 3.74 8.16 -17.22
CA SER A 18 3.62 9.50 -17.79
C SER A 18 4.65 10.45 -17.15
N TYR A 19 5.31 11.26 -17.98
CA TYR A 19 6.22 12.27 -17.49
C TYR A 19 5.51 13.27 -16.57
N THR A 20 4.22 13.54 -16.80
CA THR A 20 3.43 14.44 -15.94
C THR A 20 3.28 13.90 -14.53
N THR A 21 3.15 12.59 -14.37
CA THR A 21 3.15 11.94 -13.05
C THR A 21 4.50 12.11 -12.34
N ILE A 22 5.60 11.87 -13.05
CA ILE A 22 6.95 12.03 -12.49
C ILE A 22 7.22 13.49 -12.13
N GLU A 23 6.77 14.44 -12.96
CA GLU A 23 6.84 15.87 -12.67
C GLU A 23 6.07 16.24 -11.40
N ARG A 24 4.86 15.71 -11.25
CA ARG A 24 4.05 15.88 -10.02
C ARG A 24 4.78 15.32 -8.81
N PHE A 25 5.33 14.11 -8.91
CA PHE A 25 6.10 13.50 -7.81
C PHE A 25 7.28 14.40 -7.44
N SER A 26 8.05 14.85 -8.42
CA SER A 26 9.23 15.70 -8.20
C SER A 26 8.87 17.06 -7.58
N SER A 27 7.73 17.64 -7.94
CA SER A 27 7.32 18.99 -7.49
C SER A 27 6.58 18.97 -6.15
N MET A 28 5.86 17.91 -5.82
CA MET A 28 4.97 17.86 -4.66
C MET A 28 5.59 17.15 -3.45
N LEU A 29 6.57 16.30 -3.70
CA LEU A 29 7.21 15.57 -2.60
C LEU A 29 8.16 16.50 -1.85
N UNK A 30 8.07 16.57 -0.61
CA UNK A 30 8.87 17.24 0.20
C UNK A 30 9.42 16.37 1.18
N GLN A 31 10.60 16.60 1.68
CA GLN A 31 11.29 15.71 2.65
C GLN A 31 10.42 15.36 3.87
N LYS A 32 9.55 16.27 4.26
CA LYS A 32 8.66 16.12 5.44
C LYS A 32 7.27 15.62 5.09
N THR A 33 7.05 15.16 3.86
CA THR A 33 5.77 14.57 3.44
C THR A 33 5.46 13.35 4.31
N LYS A 34 4.24 13.30 4.87
CA LYS A 34 3.75 12.20 5.71
C LYS A 34 2.99 11.18 4.86
N MET A 35 2.64 10.04 5.45
CA MET A 35 1.89 8.95 4.79
C MET A 35 0.63 9.46 4.07
N LYS A 36 -0.17 10.36 4.71
CA LYS A 36 -1.34 10.98 4.08
C LYS A 36 -0.96 11.71 2.78
N GLY A 37 0.09 12.52 2.83
CA GLY A 37 0.57 13.27 1.66
C GLY A 37 1.09 12.37 0.55
N LEU A 38 1.79 11.28 0.89
CA LEU A 38 2.24 10.28 -0.08
C LEU A 38 1.05 9.65 -0.81
N LEU A 39 0.02 9.29 -0.07
CA LEU A 39 -1.21 8.72 -0.64
C LEU A 39 -1.93 9.73 -1.55
N GLU A 40 -2.00 10.99 -1.12
CA GLU A 40 -2.61 12.07 -1.91
C GLU A 40 -1.84 12.28 -3.22
N ILE A 41 -0.52 12.34 -3.16
CA ILE A 41 0.34 12.52 -4.34
C ILE A 41 0.22 11.31 -5.28
N LEU A 42 0.19 10.10 -4.74
CA LEU A 42 -0.04 8.88 -5.53
C LEU A 42 -1.39 8.95 -6.25
N ALA A 43 -2.45 9.33 -5.54
CA ALA A 43 -3.80 9.44 -6.11
C ALA A 43 -3.91 10.49 -7.21
N LEU A 44 -3.01 11.49 -7.24
CA LEU A 44 -2.96 12.53 -8.27
C LEU A 44 -2.23 12.10 -9.54
N ALA A 45 -1.75 10.85 -9.62
CA ALA A 45 -1.07 10.33 -10.81
C ALA A 45 -1.98 10.50 -12.05
N SER A 46 -1.40 10.90 -13.17
CA SER A 46 -2.17 11.12 -14.41
C SER A 46 -2.73 9.80 -14.97
N GLU A 47 -2.18 8.67 -14.58
CA GLU A 47 -2.69 7.33 -14.89
C GLU A 47 -4.12 7.12 -14.39
N TYR A 48 -4.52 7.84 -13.32
CA TYR A 48 -5.86 7.74 -12.75
C TYR A 48 -6.86 8.76 -13.33
N ALA A 49 -6.40 9.68 -14.17
CA ALA A 49 -7.25 10.74 -14.74
C ALA A 49 -8.38 10.19 -15.63
N GLU A 50 -8.17 8.98 -16.18
CA GLU A 50 -9.13 8.35 -17.08
C GLU A 50 -10.15 7.42 -16.38
N LEU A 51 -10.07 7.32 -15.04
CA LEU A 51 -11.06 6.54 -14.29
C LEU A 51 -12.47 7.10 -14.53
N SER A 52 -13.32 6.29 -15.13
CA SER A 52 -14.64 6.74 -15.55
C SER A 52 -15.55 7.08 -14.38
N GLY A 53 -16.12 8.28 -14.40
CA GLY A 53 -17.20 8.66 -13.51
C GLY A 53 -18.52 8.12 -14.08
N ARG A 54 -19.20 7.28 -13.34
CA ARG A 54 -20.48 6.69 -13.72
C ARG A 54 -21.58 7.22 -12.80
N PRO A 55 -22.83 7.33 -13.31
CA PRO A 55 -23.95 7.71 -12.43
C PRO A 55 -24.06 6.77 -11.24
N GLY A 56 -24.14 7.33 -10.04
CA GLY A 56 -24.21 6.57 -8.78
C GLY A 56 -22.88 6.34 -8.08
N ASP A 57 -21.75 6.45 -8.79
CA ASP A 57 -20.41 6.31 -8.17
C ASP A 57 -20.21 7.36 -7.07
N GLU A 58 -20.68 8.59 -7.31
CA GLU A 58 -20.46 9.72 -6.39
C GLU A 58 -21.01 9.46 -4.99
N GLU A 59 -22.23 8.90 -4.89
CA GLU A 59 -22.86 8.57 -3.60
C GLU A 59 -22.05 7.52 -2.83
N PHE A 60 -21.54 6.53 -3.56
CA PHE A 60 -20.72 5.47 -2.95
C PHE A 60 -19.37 6.03 -2.48
N ILE A 61 -18.73 6.85 -3.32
CA ILE A 61 -17.45 7.51 -2.98
C ILE A 61 -17.64 8.43 -1.77
N GLU A 62 -18.73 9.21 -1.73
CA GLU A 62 -19.06 10.06 -0.58
C GLU A 62 -19.14 9.24 0.71
N ARG A 63 -19.85 8.10 0.67
CA ARG A 63 -19.96 7.21 1.84
C ARG A 63 -18.60 6.65 2.27
N LEU A 64 -17.74 6.27 1.31
CA LEU A 64 -16.39 5.80 1.61
C LEU A 64 -15.58 6.92 2.28
N VAL A 65 -15.57 8.12 1.70
CA VAL A 65 -14.78 9.27 2.16
C VAL A 65 -15.13 9.66 3.61
N ARG A 66 -16.42 9.57 3.97
CA ARG A 66 -16.89 9.89 5.35
C ARG A 66 -16.29 8.99 6.43
N HIS A 67 -15.91 7.76 6.08
CA HIS A 67 -15.44 6.75 7.04
C HIS A 67 -13.95 6.43 6.88
N GLN A 68 -13.22 7.24 6.10
CA GLN A 68 -11.81 7.00 5.82
C GLN A 68 -10.88 7.51 6.93
N ARG A 69 -9.75 6.84 7.05
CA ARG A 69 -8.71 7.19 8.04
C ARG A 69 -8.08 8.55 7.75
N PHE A 70 -7.78 8.80 6.46
CA PHE A 70 -7.22 10.08 6.02
C PHE A 70 -8.32 10.89 5.32
N SER A 71 -8.72 11.98 5.96
CA SER A 71 -9.71 12.91 5.42
C SER A 71 -9.20 13.57 4.14
N ILE A 72 -10.05 13.67 3.13
CA ILE A 72 -9.78 14.39 1.89
C ILE A 72 -10.37 15.80 2.07
N GLU A 73 -9.57 16.83 1.83
CA GLU A 73 -10.02 18.22 1.97
C GLU A 73 -10.89 18.62 0.77
N LYS A 74 -12.11 19.10 1.07
CA LYS A 74 -13.08 19.58 0.08
C LYS A 74 -13.22 18.62 -1.11
N PRO A 75 -13.61 17.34 -0.88
CA PRO A 75 -13.62 16.34 -1.95
C PRO A 75 -14.67 16.67 -3.01
N LYS A 76 -14.27 16.59 -4.27
CA LYS A 76 -15.18 16.60 -5.42
C LYS A 76 -15.42 15.12 -5.78
N TYR A 77 -16.56 14.58 -5.43
CA TYR A 77 -16.84 13.15 -5.55
C TYR A 77 -16.85 12.63 -6.99
N GLY A 78 -17.03 13.52 -7.97
CA GLY A 78 -16.90 13.18 -9.39
C GLY A 78 -15.46 13.21 -9.93
N ASP A 79 -14.49 13.61 -9.10
CA ASP A 79 -13.08 13.71 -9.52
C ASP A 79 -12.43 12.31 -9.50
N PRO A 80 -11.82 11.84 -10.61
CA PRO A 80 -11.17 10.54 -10.66
C PRO A 80 -10.04 10.38 -9.63
N HIS A 81 -9.38 11.48 -9.25
CA HIS A 81 -8.30 11.44 -8.25
C HIS A 81 -8.84 11.24 -6.83
N VAL A 82 -10.02 11.83 -6.52
CA VAL A 82 -10.73 11.58 -5.26
C VAL A 82 -11.20 10.12 -5.22
N LYS A 83 -11.73 9.62 -6.33
CA LYS A 83 -12.13 8.22 -6.48
C LYS A 83 -10.95 7.27 -6.25
N ALA A 84 -9.78 7.55 -6.84
CA ALA A 84 -8.57 6.74 -6.67
C ALA A 84 -8.15 6.71 -5.20
N ASN A 85 -8.10 7.87 -4.53
CA ASN A 85 -7.75 7.97 -3.11
C ASN A 85 -8.72 7.17 -2.24
N ALA A 86 -10.04 7.34 -2.48
CA ALA A 86 -11.09 6.66 -1.71
C ALA A 86 -10.99 5.13 -1.86
N LEU A 87 -10.76 4.65 -3.08
CA LEU A 87 -10.65 3.20 -3.36
C LEU A 87 -9.36 2.59 -2.80
N LEU A 88 -8.25 3.33 -2.77
CA LEU A 88 -7.00 2.89 -2.11
C LEU A 88 -7.23 2.75 -0.61
N GLN A 89 -7.85 3.74 0.04
CA GLN A 89 -8.13 3.67 1.48
C GLN A 89 -9.13 2.55 1.81
N ALA A 90 -10.13 2.33 0.95
CA ALA A 90 -11.07 1.21 1.09
C ALA A 90 -10.33 -0.14 1.04
N HIS A 91 -9.33 -0.26 0.16
CA HIS A 91 -8.48 -1.45 0.05
C HIS A 91 -7.68 -1.69 1.34
N PHE A 92 -7.03 -0.65 1.89
CA PHE A 92 -6.26 -0.77 3.15
C PHE A 92 -7.15 -1.16 4.32
N SER A 93 -8.40 -0.69 4.33
CA SER A 93 -9.38 -0.99 5.39
C SER A 93 -10.13 -2.32 5.16
N ARG A 94 -9.84 -2.99 4.03
CA ARG A 94 -10.51 -4.24 3.60
C ARG A 94 -12.02 -4.08 3.49
N HIS A 95 -12.47 -2.87 3.09
CA HIS A 95 -13.88 -2.63 2.79
C HIS A 95 -14.26 -3.29 1.48
N THR A 96 -15.37 -4.03 1.49
CA THR A 96 -15.86 -4.68 0.28
C THR A 96 -16.38 -3.63 -0.70
N VAL A 97 -15.80 -3.62 -1.88
CA VAL A 97 -16.23 -2.79 -3.01
C VAL A 97 -16.77 -3.74 -4.08
N VAL A 98 -17.90 -3.41 -4.67
CA VAL A 98 -18.61 -4.31 -5.60
C VAL A 98 -18.82 -3.65 -6.96
N GLY A 99 -19.14 -4.47 -7.94
CA GLY A 99 -19.51 -4.01 -9.29
C GLY A 99 -18.37 -3.31 -10.00
N ASN A 100 -18.70 -2.24 -10.68
CA ASN A 100 -17.76 -1.46 -11.50
C ASN A 100 -16.65 -0.80 -10.66
N LEU A 101 -16.97 -0.38 -9.43
CA LEU A 101 -15.98 0.22 -8.52
C LEU A 101 -14.91 -0.81 -8.10
N ALA A 102 -15.26 -2.10 -8.02
CA ALA A 102 -14.29 -3.16 -7.76
C ALA A 102 -13.32 -3.34 -8.95
N ALA A 103 -13.82 -3.19 -10.17
CA ALA A 103 -12.99 -3.21 -11.37
C ALA A 103 -12.03 -2.00 -11.39
N ASP A 104 -12.55 -0.81 -11.08
CA ASP A 104 -11.75 0.41 -10.99
C ASP A 104 -10.66 0.29 -9.90
N GLN A 105 -11.03 -0.25 -8.73
CA GLN A 105 -10.09 -0.50 -7.64
C GLN A 105 -8.96 -1.44 -8.07
N ARG A 106 -9.31 -2.51 -8.80
CA ARG A 106 -8.32 -3.46 -9.32
C ARG A 106 -7.34 -2.78 -10.29
N GLU A 107 -7.86 -1.93 -11.18
CA GLU A 107 -7.04 -1.15 -12.12
C GLU A 107 -6.07 -0.21 -11.39
N ILE A 108 -6.57 0.49 -10.37
CA ILE A 108 -5.77 1.37 -9.50
C ILE A 108 -4.65 0.57 -8.84
N LEU A 109 -4.97 -0.59 -8.26
CA LEU A 109 -4.00 -1.43 -7.55
C LEU A 109 -2.92 -1.97 -8.50
N LEU A 110 -3.29 -2.38 -9.71
CA LEU A 110 -2.33 -2.86 -10.71
C LEU A 110 -1.30 -1.80 -11.09
N SER A 111 -1.73 -0.56 -11.26
CA SER A 111 -0.82 0.55 -11.63
C SER A 111 -0.04 1.10 -10.43
N SER A 112 -0.62 1.03 -9.22
CA SER A 112 -0.04 1.65 -8.02
C SER A 112 1.33 1.08 -7.65
N HIS A 113 1.60 -0.21 -7.88
CA HIS A 113 2.92 -0.82 -7.62
C HIS A 113 4.02 -0.12 -8.41
N ARG A 114 3.78 0.05 -9.71
CA ARG A 114 4.73 0.68 -10.63
C ARG A 114 4.93 2.16 -10.27
N LEU A 115 3.84 2.85 -9.96
CA LEU A 115 3.84 4.25 -9.55
C LEU A 115 4.64 4.45 -8.24
N LEU A 116 4.45 3.55 -7.27
CA LEU A 116 5.16 3.63 -5.98
C LEU A 116 6.64 3.33 -6.13
N GLN A 117 7.04 2.38 -6.99
CA GLN A 117 8.44 2.13 -7.29
C GLN A 117 9.10 3.38 -7.88
N ALA A 118 8.44 4.02 -8.85
CA ALA A 118 8.93 5.27 -9.44
C ALA A 118 8.99 6.39 -8.40
N MET A 119 8.00 6.47 -7.51
CA MET A 119 7.99 7.46 -6.42
C MET A 119 9.19 7.27 -5.48
N VAL A 120 9.52 6.03 -5.13
CA VAL A 120 10.70 5.69 -4.31
C VAL A 120 11.98 6.15 -5.02
N ASP A 121 12.09 5.93 -6.32
CA ASP A 121 13.27 6.34 -7.09
C ASP A 121 13.42 7.88 -7.16
N VAL A 122 12.30 8.60 -7.35
CA VAL A 122 12.28 10.07 -7.30
C VAL A 122 12.74 10.57 -5.92
N ILE A 123 12.23 9.97 -4.85
CA ILE A 123 12.58 10.32 -3.45
C ILE A 123 14.07 10.02 -3.20
N SER A 124 14.54 8.86 -3.65
CA SER A 124 15.94 8.42 -3.48
C SER A 124 16.91 9.32 -4.21
N SER A 125 16.51 9.84 -5.38
CA SER A 125 17.31 10.82 -6.15
C SER A 125 17.58 12.10 -5.34
N ASN A 126 16.74 12.40 -4.36
CA ASN A 126 16.87 13.55 -3.46
C ASN A 126 17.55 13.17 -2.12
N SER A 127 17.94 11.91 -1.95
CA SER A 127 18.57 11.39 -0.73
C SER A 127 17.69 11.51 0.53
N TRP A 128 16.37 11.43 0.38
CA TRP A 128 15.40 11.53 1.49
C TRP A 128 15.05 10.14 2.04
N LEU A 129 15.99 9.50 2.75
CA LEU A 129 15.86 8.12 3.22
C LEU A 129 14.55 7.85 3.99
N SER A 130 14.21 8.71 4.97
CA SER A 130 13.02 8.51 5.78
C SER A 130 11.74 8.51 4.93
N LEU A 131 11.69 9.39 3.92
CA LEU A 131 10.54 9.47 3.02
C LEU A 131 10.49 8.25 2.09
N ALA A 132 11.65 7.76 1.64
CA ALA A 132 11.73 6.54 0.84
C ALA A 132 11.16 5.34 1.61
N LEU A 133 11.52 5.21 2.90
CA LEU A 133 10.97 4.15 3.77
C LEU A 133 9.45 4.26 3.91
N ASN A 134 8.92 5.48 4.07
CA ASN A 134 7.47 5.70 4.14
C ASN A 134 6.78 5.32 2.81
N ALA A 135 7.40 5.61 1.66
CA ALA A 135 6.87 5.24 0.35
C ALA A 135 6.89 3.71 0.16
N MET A 136 7.94 3.06 0.65
CA MET A 136 8.05 1.59 0.66
C MET A 136 6.97 0.98 1.57
N GLU A 137 6.70 1.58 2.74
CA GLU A 137 5.61 1.17 3.62
C GLU A 137 4.26 1.27 2.90
N LEU A 138 4.02 2.37 2.18
CA LEU A 138 2.80 2.54 1.39
C LEU A 138 2.67 1.43 0.33
N SER A 139 3.77 1.04 -0.31
CA SER A 139 3.80 -0.07 -1.27
C SER A 139 3.41 -1.40 -0.60
N GLN A 140 3.90 -1.64 0.61
CA GLN A 140 3.52 -2.82 1.39
C GLN A 140 2.03 -2.81 1.76
N MET A 141 1.50 -1.63 2.13
CA MET A 141 0.07 -1.48 2.43
C MET A 141 -0.80 -1.85 1.22
N VAL A 142 -0.38 -1.46 0.01
CA VAL A 142 -1.06 -1.84 -1.25
C VAL A 142 -1.02 -3.36 -1.42
N THR A 143 0.15 -3.96 -1.26
CA THR A 143 0.37 -5.41 -1.47
C THR A 143 -0.42 -6.26 -0.47
N GLN A 144 -0.44 -5.84 0.80
CA GLN A 144 -0.98 -6.65 1.90
C GLN A 144 -2.44 -6.30 2.24
N SER A 145 -3.00 -5.25 1.62
CA SER A 145 -4.36 -4.79 1.88
C SER A 145 -4.56 -4.53 3.39
N MET A 146 -3.68 -3.70 3.97
CA MET A 146 -3.75 -3.35 5.39
C MET A 146 -3.05 -2.02 5.65
N TRP A 147 -3.39 -1.37 6.75
CA TRP A 147 -2.72 -0.15 7.20
C TRP A 147 -1.38 -0.52 7.88
N GLY A 148 -0.40 0.40 7.81
CA GLY A 148 0.92 0.19 8.40
C GLY A 148 0.91 -0.09 9.90
N HIS A 149 -0.10 0.43 10.62
CA HIS A 149 -0.25 0.21 12.06
C HIS A 149 -1.18 -0.96 12.43
N ASP A 150 -1.70 -1.66 11.44
CA ASP A 150 -2.53 -2.84 11.69
C ASP A 150 -1.65 -3.99 12.20
N PHE A 151 -2.28 -4.90 12.93
CA PHE A 151 -1.58 -6.04 13.54
C PHE A 151 -0.96 -6.93 12.45
N VAL A 152 0.35 -7.18 12.58
CA VAL A 152 1.17 -7.81 11.53
C VAL A 152 0.63 -9.19 11.09
N LEU A 153 -0.04 -9.92 11.98
CA LEU A 153 -0.61 -11.24 11.65
C LEU A 153 -1.77 -11.15 10.64
N LEU A 154 -2.34 -9.96 10.41
CA LEU A 154 -3.38 -9.77 9.40
C LEU A 154 -2.86 -9.96 7.96
N GLN A 155 -1.54 -9.98 7.74
CA GLN A 155 -0.97 -10.31 6.43
C GLN A 155 -1.02 -11.81 6.11
N VAL A 156 -1.25 -12.65 7.13
CA VAL A 156 -1.40 -14.10 6.93
C VAL A 156 -2.76 -14.39 6.26
N PRO A 157 -2.80 -15.20 5.19
CA PRO A 157 -4.08 -15.52 4.54
C PRO A 157 -5.12 -16.05 5.53
N HIS A 158 -6.35 -15.59 5.37
CA HIS A 158 -7.52 -15.97 6.19
C HIS A 158 -7.46 -15.50 7.66
N PHE A 159 -6.45 -14.70 8.03
CA PHE A 159 -6.38 -14.14 9.39
C PHE A 159 -7.38 -12.99 9.54
N THR A 160 -8.27 -13.14 10.52
CA THR A 160 -9.27 -12.11 10.87
C THR A 160 -8.76 -11.29 12.07
N LYS A 161 -9.39 -10.13 12.30
CA LYS A 161 -9.09 -9.29 13.46
C LYS A 161 -9.30 -10.05 14.78
N ASP A 162 -10.32 -10.93 14.83
CA ASP A 162 -10.61 -11.75 16.02
C ASP A 162 -9.50 -12.78 16.26
N LEU A 163 -9.03 -13.45 15.20
CA LEU A 163 -7.92 -14.39 15.31
C LEU A 163 -6.64 -13.67 15.77
N ALA A 164 -6.36 -12.50 15.22
CA ALA A 164 -5.20 -11.69 15.60
C ALA A 164 -5.25 -11.32 17.09
N ARG A 165 -6.43 -10.88 17.59
CA ARG A 165 -6.64 -10.56 19.00
C ARG A 165 -6.43 -11.80 19.90
N ARG A 166 -6.99 -12.95 19.52
CA ARG A 166 -6.80 -14.21 20.27
C ARG A 166 -5.33 -14.63 20.33
N CYS A 167 -4.55 -14.33 19.29
CA CYS A 167 -3.11 -14.57 19.30
C CYS A 167 -2.40 -13.67 20.32
N GLN A 168 -2.81 -12.40 20.43
CA GLN A 168 -2.25 -11.46 21.42
C GLN A 168 -2.62 -11.87 22.85
N GLU A 169 -3.84 -12.39 23.05
CA GLU A 169 -4.38 -12.80 24.35
C GLU A 169 -4.04 -14.26 24.70
N ASN A 170 -3.19 -14.92 23.91
CA ASN A 170 -2.85 -16.35 24.10
C ASN A 170 -2.25 -16.61 25.49
N GLU A 171 -2.85 -17.56 26.21
CA GLU A 171 -2.38 -17.99 27.52
C GLU A 171 -0.98 -18.62 27.41
N GLY A 172 -0.01 -18.01 28.09
CA GLY A 172 1.39 -18.44 28.04
C GLY A 172 2.28 -17.36 27.46
N LYS A 173 2.34 -17.25 26.15
CA LYS A 173 3.15 -16.21 25.47
C LYS A 173 2.33 -15.57 24.35
N PRO A 174 2.21 -14.24 24.34
CA PRO A 174 1.56 -13.55 23.22
C PRO A 174 2.24 -13.86 21.89
N ILE A 175 1.44 -14.06 20.86
CA ILE A 175 1.90 -14.31 19.49
C ILE A 175 1.75 -12.97 18.75
N GLU A 176 2.85 -12.23 18.60
CA GLU A 176 2.85 -10.87 18.07
C GLU A 176 3.45 -10.77 16.67
N SER A 177 4.24 -11.78 16.29
CA SER A 177 4.92 -11.78 14.99
C SER A 177 4.61 -13.07 14.24
N ILE A 178 4.92 -13.08 12.95
CA ILE A 178 4.81 -14.27 12.09
C ILE A 178 5.75 -15.36 12.61
N PHE A 179 6.92 -14.98 13.13
CA PHE A 179 7.88 -15.94 13.68
C PHE A 179 7.35 -16.61 14.96
N ASP A 180 6.64 -15.85 15.82
CA ASP A 180 6.00 -16.43 17.01
C ASP A 180 4.89 -17.39 16.61
N LEU A 181 4.08 -17.01 15.61
CA LEU A 181 3.03 -17.86 15.07
C LEU A 181 3.61 -19.16 14.51
N LEU A 182 4.66 -19.05 13.71
CA LEU A 182 5.35 -20.21 13.13
C LEU A 182 5.88 -21.11 14.23
N ARG A 183 6.57 -20.54 15.24
CA ARG A 183 7.11 -21.30 16.38
C ARG A 183 5.98 -22.03 17.15
N TRP A 184 4.88 -21.33 17.39
CA TRP A 184 3.71 -21.89 18.09
C TRP A 184 3.11 -23.07 17.32
N VAL A 185 2.92 -22.91 16.01
CA VAL A 185 2.39 -23.97 15.12
C VAL A 185 3.33 -25.17 15.12
N LEU A 186 4.63 -24.94 14.97
CA LEU A 186 5.64 -26.00 14.92
C LEU A 186 5.70 -26.78 16.25
N MET A 187 5.59 -26.08 17.39
CA MET A 187 5.57 -26.73 18.71
C MET A 187 4.32 -27.59 18.90
N ARG A 188 3.14 -27.14 18.44
CA ARG A 188 1.90 -27.89 18.58
C ARG A 188 1.78 -29.06 17.60
N CYS A 189 2.34 -28.94 16.41
CA CYS A 189 2.29 -30.01 15.41
C CYS A 189 3.32 -31.11 15.64
N GLY A 190 4.22 -30.97 16.62
CA GLY A 190 5.22 -32.00 16.97
C GLY A 190 6.26 -32.30 15.90
N ILE A 191 6.21 -31.56 14.78
CA ILE A 191 6.98 -31.89 13.56
C ILE A 191 8.41 -31.35 13.60
N CYS A 192 8.74 -30.47 14.54
CA CYS A 192 9.96 -29.67 14.41
C CYS A 192 11.08 -29.86 15.42
N TYR A 193 10.92 -30.68 16.43
CA TYR A 193 12.09 -30.93 17.28
C TYR A 193 13.15 -31.77 16.57
N SER A 194 12.74 -32.63 15.66
CA SER A 194 13.67 -33.51 14.94
C SER A 194 14.42 -32.82 13.77
N TYR A 195 13.80 -31.82 13.09
CA TYR A 195 14.45 -31.17 11.96
C TYR A 195 15.46 -30.06 12.36
N LEU A 196 15.19 -29.34 13.46
CA LEU A 196 16.09 -28.29 13.93
C LEU A 196 17.32 -28.84 14.66
N THR A 197 17.19 -29.99 15.35
CA THR A 197 18.31 -30.65 15.98
C THR A 197 19.23 -31.36 15.00
N LEU A 198 18.71 -31.77 13.82
CA LEU A 198 19.54 -32.37 12.77
C LEU A 198 20.40 -31.33 12.02
N ARG A 199 19.94 -30.06 11.89
CA ARG A 199 20.75 -29.02 11.22
C ARG A 199 21.86 -28.44 12.11
N CYS A 200 21.71 -28.47 13.44
CA CYS A 200 22.75 -28.00 14.35
C CYS A 200 23.90 -29.03 14.57
N ARG A 201 23.76 -30.22 14.00
CA ARG A 201 24.82 -31.26 14.11
C ARG A 201 25.71 -31.39 12.86
N ILE A 202 25.47 -30.57 11.82
CA ILE A 202 26.21 -30.67 10.55
C ILE A 202 27.01 -29.37 10.25
N SER A 203 27.19 -28.49 11.24
CA SER A 203 28.09 -27.32 11.06
C SER A 203 29.20 -27.36 12.09
#